data_e3d92d39932144df1e8a28bf8263da9d
#
_entry.id   e3d92d39932144df1e8a28bf8263da9d
#
_cell.length_a   1.000
_cell.length_b   1.000
_cell.length_c   1.000
_cell.angle_alpha   90.00
_cell.angle_beta   90.00
_cell.angle_gamma   90.00
#
_symmetry.space_group_name_H-M   'P 1'
#
loop_
_entity.id
_entity.type
_entity.pdbx_description
1 polymer ?
#
loop_
_entity_poly.entity_id
_entity_poly.type
_entity_poly.pdbx_seq_one_letter_code
_entity_poly.pdbx_strand_id
1 'polypeptide(L)' 'MIADSFDSRTLANMEVALERACEILSTGAEQHDVRRHIARKILECAAGGETTLGGLTEAGLTAATELWAARVA' A
#
# COMPACT_ATOMS: atom_id res chain seq x y z
N MET A 1 12.78 -12.56 -9.91
CA MET A 1 12.06 -11.28 -9.92
C MET A 1 11.11 -11.21 -8.74
N ILE A 2 10.94 -10.03 -8.22
CA ILE A 2 10.11 -9.85 -7.01
C ILE A 2 8.68 -10.35 -7.22
N ALA A 3 8.12 -10.04 -8.38
CA ALA A 3 6.75 -10.44 -8.69
C ALA A 3 6.57 -11.95 -8.69
N ASP A 4 7.63 -12.68 -8.95
CA ASP A 4 7.59 -14.14 -8.98
C ASP A 4 7.67 -14.74 -7.59
N SER A 5 8.00 -13.93 -6.59
CA SER A 5 8.11 -14.39 -5.21
C SER A 5 6.76 -14.47 -4.51
N PHE A 6 5.72 -13.87 -5.10
CA PHE A 6 4.40 -13.83 -4.49
C PHE A 6 3.43 -14.67 -5.29
N ASP A 7 2.56 -15.39 -4.57
CA ASP A 7 1.52 -16.15 -5.26
C ASP A 7 0.38 -15.21 -5.67
N SER A 8 -0.56 -15.76 -6.45
CA SER A 8 -1.68 -14.96 -6.97
C SER A 8 -2.52 -14.36 -5.86
N ARG A 9 -2.69 -15.09 -4.79
CA ARG A 9 -3.50 -14.63 -3.67
C ARG A 9 -2.85 -13.43 -2.99
N THR A 10 -1.55 -13.51 -2.78
CA THR A 10 -0.81 -12.42 -2.17
C THR A 10 -0.88 -11.18 -3.04
N LEU A 11 -0.69 -11.35 -4.35
CA LEU A 11 -0.77 -10.23 -5.28
C LEU A 11 -2.15 -9.59 -5.25
N ALA A 12 -3.20 -10.40 -5.21
CA ALA A 12 -4.56 -9.89 -5.14
C ALA A 12 -4.78 -9.12 -3.85
N ASN A 13 -4.27 -9.64 -2.74
CA ASN A 13 -4.38 -8.95 -1.45
C ASN A 13 -3.65 -7.61 -1.47
N MET A 14 -2.49 -7.57 -2.12
CA MET A 14 -1.72 -6.33 -2.24
C MET A 14 -2.49 -5.29 -3.04
N GLU A 15 -3.15 -5.69 -4.11
CA GLU A 15 -3.93 -4.76 -4.93
C GLU A 15 -5.11 -4.20 -4.15
N VAL A 16 -5.84 -5.05 -3.44
CA VAL A 16 -6.97 -4.61 -2.64
C VAL A 16 -6.51 -3.66 -1.53
N ALA A 17 -5.39 -4.02 -0.88
CA ALA A 17 -4.84 -3.18 0.18
C ALA A 17 -4.47 -1.80 -0.36
N LEU A 18 -3.87 -1.76 -1.53
CA LEU A 18 -3.49 -0.50 -2.17
C LEU A 18 -4.72 0.36 -2.46
N GLU A 19 -5.76 -0.26 -3.01
CA GLU A 19 -6.97 0.48 -3.32
C GLU A 19 -7.62 1.05 -2.08
N ARG A 20 -7.69 0.26 -1.03
CA ARG A 20 -8.29 0.71 0.23
C ARG A 20 -7.53 1.87 0.84
N ALA A 21 -6.21 1.78 0.83
CA ALA A 21 -5.39 2.84 1.38
C ALA A 21 -5.50 4.12 0.56
N CYS A 22 -5.56 3.99 -0.76
CA CYS A 22 -5.68 5.15 -1.64
C CYS A 22 -7.02 5.85 -1.51
N GLU A 23 -8.07 5.12 -1.18
CA GLU A 23 -9.39 5.74 -1.00
C GLU A 23 -9.40 6.75 0.13
N ILE A 24 -8.59 6.51 1.15
CA ILE A 24 -8.52 7.41 2.29
C ILE A 24 -7.87 8.74 1.92
N LEU A 25 -6.97 8.72 0.95
CA LEU A 25 -6.27 9.90 0.52
C LEU A 25 -6.67 10.35 -0.88
N SER A 26 -7.92 10.21 -1.24
CA SER A 26 -8.35 10.60 -2.58
C SER A 26 -8.34 12.11 -2.71
N THR A 27 -7.20 12.65 -3.05
CA THR A 27 -7.03 14.10 -3.12
C THR A 27 -6.72 14.62 -4.52
N GLY A 28 -6.78 13.77 -5.52
CA GLY A 28 -6.69 14.25 -6.89
C GLY A 28 -5.29 14.38 -7.46
N ALA A 29 -4.80 15.58 -7.60
CA ALA A 29 -3.63 15.86 -8.43
C ALA A 29 -2.36 15.08 -8.10
N GLU A 30 -2.17 14.75 -6.84
CA GLU A 30 -0.96 14.06 -6.42
C GLU A 30 -1.17 12.59 -6.16
N GLN A 31 -2.28 12.09 -6.61
CA GLN A 31 -2.68 10.72 -6.39
C GLN A 31 -1.65 9.71 -6.88
N HIS A 32 -0.99 10.03 -7.97
CA HIS A 32 0.00 9.14 -8.55
C HIS A 32 1.18 8.90 -7.60
N ASP A 33 1.72 9.96 -7.04
CA ASP A 33 2.86 9.84 -6.12
C ASP A 33 2.44 9.18 -4.81
N VAL A 34 1.25 9.51 -4.33
CA VAL A 34 0.69 8.91 -3.14
C VAL A 34 0.54 7.40 -3.34
N ARG A 35 -0.07 7.01 -4.45
CA ARG A 35 -0.29 5.62 -4.76
C ARG A 35 1.04 4.85 -4.82
N ARG A 36 2.04 5.46 -5.43
CA ARG A 36 3.35 4.86 -5.56
C ARG A 36 4.00 4.62 -4.20
N HIS A 37 3.91 5.60 -3.33
CA HIS A 37 4.46 5.49 -1.98
C HIS A 37 3.78 4.38 -1.19
N ILE A 38 2.46 4.33 -1.25
CA ILE A 38 1.69 3.32 -0.53
C ILE A 38 1.99 1.93 -1.09
N ALA A 39 2.06 1.81 -2.41
CA ALA A 39 2.35 0.53 -3.06
C ALA A 39 3.71 0.01 -2.61
N ARG A 40 4.69 0.89 -2.51
CA ARG A 40 6.02 0.51 -2.09
C ARG A 40 6.02 -0.05 -0.66
N LYS A 41 5.28 0.60 0.23
CA LYS A 41 5.21 0.13 1.61
C LYS A 41 4.50 -1.20 1.73
N ILE A 42 3.46 -1.39 0.94
CA ILE A 42 2.76 -2.67 0.92
C ILE A 42 3.70 -3.77 0.40
N LEU A 43 4.45 -3.46 -0.64
CA LEU A 43 5.39 -4.41 -1.21
C LEU A 43 6.46 -4.80 -0.18
N GLU A 44 7.00 -3.82 0.53
CA GLU A 44 7.99 -4.09 1.57
C GLU A 44 7.44 -4.98 2.67
N CYS A 45 6.19 -4.73 3.04
CA CYS A 45 5.52 -5.52 4.05
C CYS A 45 5.35 -6.97 3.60
N ALA A 46 4.92 -7.15 2.36
CA ALA A 46 4.75 -8.49 1.80
C ALA A 46 6.09 -9.23 1.70
N ALA A 47 7.13 -8.51 1.31
CA ALA A 47 8.47 -9.10 1.18
C ALA A 47 9.00 -9.53 2.55
N GLY A 48 8.55 -8.88 3.62
CA GLY A 48 8.93 -9.23 4.98
C GLY A 48 8.15 -10.42 5.54
N GLY A 49 7.20 -10.96 4.78
CA GLY A 49 6.46 -12.13 5.19
C GLY A 49 4.98 -11.91 5.49
N GLU A 50 4.53 -10.66 5.51
CA GLU A 50 3.14 -10.37 5.79
C GLU A 50 2.34 -10.40 4.50
N THR A 51 1.56 -11.46 4.32
CA THR A 51 0.82 -11.66 3.07
C THR A 51 -0.70 -11.67 3.24
N THR A 52 -1.17 -11.43 4.46
CA THR A 52 -2.62 -11.39 4.69
C THR A 52 -3.19 -10.05 4.23
N LEU A 53 -4.45 -10.09 3.79
CA LEU A 53 -5.11 -8.87 3.36
C LEU A 53 -5.16 -7.84 4.49
N GLY A 54 -5.44 -8.29 5.71
CA GLY A 54 -5.50 -7.39 6.86
C GLY A 54 -4.19 -6.71 7.14
N GLY A 55 -3.10 -7.47 7.16
CA GLY A 55 -1.77 -6.92 7.42
C GLY A 55 -1.31 -5.97 6.33
N LEU A 56 -1.55 -6.34 5.08
CA LEU A 56 -1.17 -5.49 3.95
C LEU A 56 -1.99 -4.20 3.91
N THR A 57 -3.28 -4.31 4.22
CA THR A 57 -4.13 -3.12 4.29
C THR A 57 -3.66 -2.18 5.39
N GLU A 58 -3.30 -2.73 6.54
CA GLU A 58 -2.80 -1.93 7.64
C GLU A 58 -1.51 -1.21 7.26
N ALA A 59 -0.61 -1.91 6.58
CA ALA A 59 0.64 -1.29 6.11
C ALA A 59 0.35 -0.13 5.17
N GLY A 60 -0.61 -0.32 4.26
CA GLY A 60 -1.00 0.72 3.33
C GLY A 60 -1.62 1.92 4.02
N LEU A 61 -2.48 1.66 5.00
CA LEU A 61 -3.12 2.72 5.76
C LEU A 61 -2.11 3.51 6.59
N THR A 62 -1.15 2.82 7.17
CA THR A 62 -0.09 3.47 7.93
C THR A 62 0.72 4.39 7.02
N ALA A 63 1.08 3.90 5.84
CA ALA A 63 1.84 4.70 4.88
C ALA A 63 1.03 5.93 4.43
N ALA A 64 -0.27 5.75 4.20
CA ALA A 64 -1.13 6.84 3.80
C ALA A 64 -1.21 7.90 4.89
N THR A 65 -1.35 7.46 6.14
CA THR A 65 -1.44 8.37 7.27
C THR A 65 -0.15 9.15 7.45
N GLU A 66 0.99 8.47 7.32
CA GLU A 66 2.28 9.12 7.44
C GLU A 66 2.49 10.19 6.38
N LEU A 67 2.10 9.87 5.17
CA LEU A 67 2.24 10.80 4.06
C LEU A 67 1.33 12.01 4.24
N TRP A 68 0.11 11.76 4.70
CA TRP A 68 -0.84 12.83 4.95
C TRP A 68 -0.34 13.76 6.06
N ALA A 69 0.17 13.18 7.13
CA ALA A 69 0.71 13.96 8.25
C ALA A 69 1.88 14.83 7.81
N ALA A 70 2.74 14.31 6.95
CA ALA A 70 3.88 15.05 6.44
C ALA A 70 3.44 16.26 5.61
N ARG A 71 2.29 16.14 4.94
CA ARG A 71 1.79 17.22 4.10
C ARG A 71 1.14 18.34 4.89
N VAL A 72 0.50 18.01 5.99
CA VAL A 72 -0.18 19.03 6.80
C VAL A 72 0.76 19.66 7.82
N ALA A 73 1.89 19.03 8.04
CA ALA A 73 2.89 19.61 8.93
C ALA A 73 3.64 20.72 8.21
#